data_ca681368d18bfb81dfbdcf8dee118b78
#
_entry.id   ca681368d18bfb81dfbdcf8dee118b78
#
_cell.length_a   1.000
_cell.length_b   1.000
_cell.length_c   1.000
_cell.angle_alpha   90.00
_cell.angle_beta   90.00
_cell.angle_gamma   90.00
#
_symmetry.space_group_name_H-M   'P 1'
#
loop_
_entity.id
_entity.type
_entity.pdbx_description
1 polymer ?
#
loop_
_entity_poly.entity_id
_entity_poly.type
_entity_poly.pdbx_seq_one_letter_code
_entity_poly.pdbx_strand_id
1 'polypeptide(L)'
;WRLARRGFTDFVVLELERQPGGNSRWGENDVSAYPWAAHYLPLPDTKATLVRELCQDLGLLKDGHWDELHLCHSPQERLYLHGRWQEGFLPEAGAAAKDHEQYRRFEERIEELRATGEFTIPMERGFKPSPLDRVSMRDWMRGQGFDSAYLNWYADYCCRDDYGASAAAASAWAGIHYFAS
;
A
#
# COMPACT_ATOMS: atom_id res chain seq x y z
N TRP A 1 -14.75 -13.18 11.06
CA TRP A 1 -15.28 -13.83 9.86
C TRP A 1 -14.73 -15.24 9.67
N ARG A 2 -13.43 -15.45 9.56
CA ARG A 2 -12.86 -16.78 9.24
C ARG A 2 -13.16 -17.85 10.27
N LEU A 3 -13.11 -17.52 11.55
CA LEU A 3 -13.44 -18.43 12.62
C LEU A 3 -14.94 -18.83 12.55
N ALA A 4 -15.81 -17.83 12.48
CA ALA A 4 -17.26 -18.04 12.38
C ALA A 4 -17.64 -18.86 11.14
N ARG A 5 -17.05 -18.55 9.97
CA ARG A 5 -17.27 -19.31 8.74
C ARG A 5 -16.86 -20.79 8.85
N ARG A 6 -15.90 -21.10 9.73
CA ARG A 6 -15.47 -22.48 10.02
C ARG A 6 -16.23 -23.14 11.17
N GLY A 7 -17.29 -22.51 11.64
CA GLY A 7 -18.13 -23.03 12.71
C GLY A 7 -17.57 -22.83 14.13
N PHE A 8 -16.49 -22.07 14.28
CA PHE A 8 -16.02 -21.67 15.61
C PHE A 8 -16.92 -20.55 16.13
N THR A 9 -17.61 -20.81 17.23
CA THR A 9 -18.53 -19.86 17.88
C THR A 9 -18.07 -19.45 19.28
N ASP A 10 -17.14 -20.21 19.87
CA ASP A 10 -16.59 -19.95 21.19
C ASP A 10 -15.35 -19.05 21.09
N PHE A 11 -15.56 -17.76 20.87
CA PHE A 11 -14.53 -16.73 20.90
C PHE A 11 -15.11 -15.38 21.31
N VAL A 12 -14.24 -14.51 21.82
CA VAL A 12 -14.56 -13.13 22.20
C VAL A 12 -13.69 -12.18 21.38
N VAL A 13 -14.29 -11.11 20.91
CA VAL A 13 -13.57 -9.97 20.29
C VAL A 13 -13.48 -8.86 21.34
N LEU A 14 -12.25 -8.47 21.68
CA LEU A 14 -11.99 -7.35 22.58
C LEU A 14 -11.67 -6.12 21.76
N GLU A 15 -12.35 -5.01 22.03
CA GLU A 15 -12.17 -3.72 21.37
C GLU A 15 -12.13 -2.61 22.43
N LEU A 16 -11.19 -1.67 22.31
CA LEU A 16 -11.07 -0.53 23.20
C LEU A 16 -12.02 0.61 22.85
N GLU A 17 -12.36 0.73 21.58
CA GLU A 17 -13.26 1.73 21.06
C GLU A 17 -14.71 1.29 21.15
N ARG A 18 -15.65 2.22 20.97
CA ARG A 18 -17.09 1.90 20.98
C ARG A 18 -17.52 1.00 19.82
N GLN A 19 -16.76 0.99 18.73
CA GLN A 19 -17.02 0.19 17.54
C GLN A 19 -15.73 -0.47 17.07
N PRO A 20 -15.79 -1.76 16.67
CA PRO A 20 -14.65 -2.43 16.08
C PRO A 20 -14.31 -1.84 14.70
N GLY A 21 -13.08 -2.09 14.23
CA GLY A 21 -12.67 -1.76 12.88
C GLY A 21 -11.45 -0.85 12.78
N GLY A 22 -11.06 -0.14 13.83
CA GLY A 22 -9.87 0.71 13.82
C GLY A 22 -9.87 1.67 12.62
N ASN A 23 -8.84 1.63 11.78
CA ASN A 23 -8.71 2.44 10.57
C ASN A 23 -9.74 2.09 9.48
N SER A 24 -10.37 0.91 9.54
CA SER A 24 -11.41 0.49 8.61
C SER A 24 -12.81 0.93 9.03
N ARG A 25 -12.94 1.76 10.06
CA ARG A 25 -14.24 2.31 10.46
C ARG A 25 -14.79 3.27 9.41
N TRP A 26 -16.08 3.39 9.41
CA TRP A 26 -16.83 4.26 8.52
C TRP A 26 -17.79 5.16 9.30
N GLY A 27 -18.25 6.20 8.66
CA GLY A 27 -19.34 7.06 9.13
C GLY A 27 -20.39 7.22 8.04
N GLU A 28 -21.49 7.86 8.39
CA GLU A 28 -22.55 8.18 7.45
C GLU A 28 -23.20 9.54 7.78
N ASN A 29 -23.79 10.13 6.78
CA ASN A 29 -24.64 11.31 6.90
C ASN A 29 -25.82 11.19 5.93
N ASP A 30 -26.64 12.21 5.82
CA ASP A 30 -27.84 12.22 4.97
C ASP A 30 -27.55 12.05 3.46
N VAL A 31 -26.29 12.16 3.05
CA VAL A 31 -25.88 12.06 1.65
C VAL A 31 -25.28 10.69 1.33
N SER A 32 -24.35 10.22 2.14
CA SER A 32 -23.63 8.97 1.88
C SER A 32 -22.97 8.39 3.12
N ALA A 33 -22.62 7.09 3.05
CA ALA A 33 -21.61 6.49 3.89
C ALA A 33 -20.21 6.83 3.36
N TYR A 34 -19.21 6.92 4.24
CA TYR A 34 -17.84 7.27 3.91
C TYR A 34 -16.83 6.60 4.84
N PRO A 35 -15.65 6.22 4.36
CA PRO A 35 -14.58 5.69 5.22
C PRO A 35 -13.91 6.82 6.01
N TRP A 36 -13.43 6.50 7.23
CA TRP A 36 -12.64 7.44 8.01
C TRP A 36 -11.17 7.45 7.60
N ALA A 37 -10.61 6.29 7.27
CA ALA A 37 -9.21 6.17 6.88
C ALA A 37 -9.04 5.12 5.77
N ALA A 38 -8.87 3.83 6.09
CA ALA A 38 -8.73 2.78 5.09
C ALA A 38 -9.97 2.72 4.18
N HIS A 39 -9.81 2.98 2.91
CA HIS A 39 -10.93 3.22 1.99
C HIS A 39 -10.86 2.43 0.68
N TYR A 40 -9.81 1.66 0.46
CA TYR A 40 -9.70 0.76 -0.69
C TYR A 40 -8.94 -0.52 -0.35
N LEU A 41 -9.16 -1.51 -1.15
CA LEU A 41 -8.42 -2.77 -1.14
C LEU A 41 -7.88 -2.97 -2.56
N PRO A 42 -6.58 -3.23 -2.74
CA PRO A 42 -6.06 -3.67 -4.03
C PRO A 42 -6.83 -4.88 -4.53
N LEU A 43 -7.11 -4.92 -5.84
CA LEU A 43 -7.90 -6.00 -6.43
C LEU A 43 -7.18 -7.34 -6.20
N PRO A 44 -7.75 -8.27 -5.40
CA PRO A 44 -7.03 -9.49 -5.02
C PRO A 44 -6.89 -10.41 -6.21
N ASP A 45 -5.66 -10.84 -6.50
CA ASP A 45 -5.36 -11.81 -7.53
C ASP A 45 -5.93 -13.21 -7.20
N THR A 46 -5.77 -14.17 -8.11
CA THR A 46 -6.32 -15.52 -7.95
C THR A 46 -5.67 -16.32 -6.82
N LYS A 47 -4.47 -15.96 -6.37
CA LYS A 47 -3.75 -16.61 -5.27
C LYS A 47 -4.24 -16.13 -3.91
N ALA A 48 -4.81 -14.92 -3.84
CA ALA A 48 -5.39 -14.34 -2.63
C ALA A 48 -6.73 -14.98 -2.25
N THR A 49 -6.78 -16.30 -2.16
CA THR A 49 -8.01 -17.11 -2.05
C THR A 49 -8.91 -16.70 -0.89
N LEU A 50 -8.34 -16.44 0.30
CA LEU A 50 -9.11 -16.06 1.48
C LEU A 50 -9.76 -14.68 1.35
N VAL A 51 -9.06 -13.72 0.73
CA VAL A 51 -9.61 -12.39 0.49
C VAL A 51 -10.72 -12.46 -0.54
N ARG A 52 -10.52 -13.27 -1.59
CA ARG A 52 -11.57 -13.50 -2.60
C ARG A 52 -12.80 -14.19 -2.01
N GLU A 53 -12.65 -15.18 -1.12
CA GLU A 53 -13.74 -15.78 -0.38
C GLU A 53 -14.51 -14.74 0.46
N LEU A 54 -13.79 -13.83 1.12
CA LEU A 54 -14.42 -12.74 1.87
C LEU A 54 -15.21 -11.82 0.94
N CYS A 55 -14.63 -11.43 -0.19
CA CYS A 55 -15.31 -10.59 -1.19
C CYS A 55 -16.56 -11.28 -1.77
N GLN A 56 -16.54 -12.62 -1.94
CA GLN A 56 -17.72 -13.39 -2.32
C GLN A 56 -18.81 -13.35 -1.24
N ASP A 57 -18.44 -13.55 0.02
CA ASP A 57 -19.41 -13.48 1.13
C ASP A 57 -20.02 -12.08 1.30
N LEU A 58 -19.25 -11.04 1.00
CA LEU A 58 -19.72 -9.65 0.99
C LEU A 58 -20.52 -9.28 -0.29
N GLY A 59 -20.60 -10.19 -1.26
CA GLY A 59 -21.31 -9.95 -2.52
C GLY A 59 -20.58 -9.07 -3.51
N LEU A 60 -19.29 -8.78 -3.28
CA LEU A 60 -18.43 -7.96 -4.16
C LEU A 60 -17.87 -8.75 -5.35
N LEU A 61 -17.86 -10.08 -5.25
CA LEU A 61 -17.38 -10.99 -6.28
C LEU A 61 -18.43 -12.09 -6.50
N LYS A 62 -19.06 -12.15 -7.67
CA LYS A 62 -20.09 -13.13 -8.05
C LYS A 62 -19.71 -13.80 -9.36
N ASP A 63 -19.70 -15.12 -9.42
CA ASP A 63 -19.43 -15.90 -10.64
C ASP A 63 -18.14 -15.46 -11.37
N GLY A 64 -17.12 -15.04 -10.61
CA GLY A 64 -15.86 -14.57 -11.16
C GLY A 64 -15.83 -13.09 -11.58
N HIS A 65 -16.95 -12.38 -11.48
CA HIS A 65 -17.09 -10.98 -11.85
C HIS A 65 -17.18 -10.08 -10.63
N TRP A 66 -16.43 -8.99 -10.64
CA TRP A 66 -16.46 -7.95 -9.61
C TRP A 66 -17.68 -7.05 -9.80
N ASP A 67 -18.24 -6.60 -8.68
CA ASP A 67 -19.31 -5.59 -8.71
C ASP A 67 -18.73 -4.23 -9.10
N GLU A 68 -19.10 -3.75 -10.28
CA GLU A 68 -18.63 -2.49 -10.87
C GLU A 68 -18.89 -1.26 -10.00
N LEU A 69 -19.95 -1.28 -9.20
CA LEU A 69 -20.28 -0.16 -8.30
C LEU A 69 -19.24 0.03 -7.18
N HIS A 70 -18.46 -1.00 -6.90
CA HIS A 70 -17.44 -1.00 -5.85
C HIS A 70 -16.01 -0.91 -6.42
N LEU A 71 -15.84 -0.88 -7.75
CA LEU A 71 -14.54 -0.72 -8.37
C LEU A 71 -14.13 0.75 -8.48
N CYS A 72 -12.91 1.06 -8.06
CA CYS A 72 -12.28 2.35 -8.29
C CYS A 72 -11.30 2.22 -9.46
N HIS A 73 -11.70 2.68 -10.65
CA HIS A 73 -10.91 2.52 -11.88
C HIS A 73 -9.78 3.55 -12.01
N SER A 74 -9.87 4.65 -11.30
CA SER A 74 -8.91 5.75 -11.45
C SER A 74 -8.82 6.55 -10.15
N PRO A 75 -8.09 6.06 -9.14
CA PRO A 75 -7.87 6.83 -7.93
C PRO A 75 -7.18 8.15 -8.30
N GLN A 76 -7.78 9.27 -7.91
CA GLN A 76 -7.25 10.61 -8.19
C GLN A 76 -6.36 11.03 -7.03
N GLU A 77 -5.10 10.68 -7.11
CA GLU A 77 -4.08 11.14 -6.19
C GLU A 77 -3.55 12.49 -6.65
N ARG A 78 -3.48 13.45 -5.75
CA ARG A 78 -2.99 14.80 -6.03
C ARG A 78 -2.08 15.29 -4.95
N LEU A 79 -1.04 15.99 -5.35
CA LEU A 79 -0.12 16.69 -4.46
C LEU A 79 -0.26 18.20 -4.64
N TYR A 80 -0.44 18.93 -3.52
CA TYR A 80 -0.35 20.38 -3.52
C TYR A 80 1.05 20.81 -3.09
N LEU A 81 1.82 21.37 -4.03
CA LEU A 81 3.20 21.75 -3.80
C LEU A 81 3.51 23.09 -4.48
N HIS A 82 4.24 23.96 -3.78
CA HIS A 82 4.63 25.28 -4.29
C HIS A 82 3.45 26.12 -4.85
N GLY A 83 2.30 26.11 -4.15
CA GLY A 83 1.13 26.88 -4.51
C GLY A 83 0.30 26.34 -5.66
N ARG A 84 0.55 25.13 -6.13
CA ARG A 84 -0.21 24.50 -7.23
C ARG A 84 -0.47 23.01 -6.98
N TRP A 85 -1.54 22.53 -7.58
CA TRP A 85 -1.87 21.11 -7.62
C TRP A 85 -1.14 20.43 -8.76
N GLN A 86 -0.74 19.19 -8.54
CA GLN A 86 -0.27 18.25 -9.55
C GLN A 86 -0.97 16.90 -9.40
N GLU A 87 -1.07 16.12 -10.46
CA GLU A 87 -1.52 14.73 -10.41
C GLU A 87 -0.37 13.85 -9.89
N GLY A 88 -0.74 12.80 -9.14
CA GLY A 88 0.22 11.89 -8.51
C GLY A 88 0.94 12.48 -7.29
N PHE A 89 1.62 11.62 -6.56
CA PHE A 89 2.34 11.97 -5.34
C PHE A 89 3.84 12.21 -5.52
N LEU A 90 4.44 11.72 -6.59
CA LEU A 90 5.84 12.01 -6.86
C LEU A 90 6.01 13.51 -7.20
N PRO A 91 6.77 14.28 -6.42
CA PRO A 91 6.85 15.72 -6.62
C PRO A 91 7.49 16.12 -7.97
N GLU A 92 6.72 16.76 -8.83
CA GLU A 92 7.16 17.29 -10.12
C GLU A 92 7.38 18.81 -10.05
N ALA A 93 6.54 19.49 -9.25
CA ALA A 93 6.61 20.93 -9.10
C ALA A 93 7.89 21.36 -8.37
N GLY A 94 8.79 22.01 -9.09
CA GLY A 94 10.08 22.45 -8.57
C GLY A 94 11.22 21.43 -8.70
N ALA A 95 10.93 20.23 -9.24
CA ALA A 95 11.96 19.24 -9.51
C ALA A 95 12.92 19.72 -10.60
N ALA A 96 14.23 19.53 -10.38
CA ALA A 96 15.27 19.82 -11.34
C ALA A 96 15.57 18.58 -12.21
N ALA A 97 16.32 18.77 -13.30
CA ALA A 97 16.71 17.67 -14.18
C ALA A 97 17.39 16.50 -13.45
N LYS A 98 18.18 16.79 -12.40
CA LYS A 98 18.81 15.77 -11.56
C LYS A 98 17.79 14.96 -10.73
N ASP A 99 16.65 15.57 -10.35
CA ASP A 99 15.61 14.87 -9.60
C ASP A 99 14.88 13.89 -10.53
N HIS A 100 14.52 14.34 -11.75
CA HIS A 100 13.91 13.48 -12.77
C HIS A 100 14.84 12.33 -13.18
N GLU A 101 16.16 12.56 -13.28
CA GLU A 101 17.10 11.48 -13.53
C GLU A 101 17.11 10.45 -12.40
N GLN A 102 17.02 10.88 -11.14
CA GLN A 102 16.93 9.96 -10.02
C GLN A 102 15.59 9.22 -9.97
N TYR A 103 14.48 9.86 -10.38
CA TYR A 103 13.18 9.19 -10.50
C TYR A 103 13.26 8.02 -11.49
N ARG A 104 13.76 8.30 -12.69
CA ARG A 104 13.95 7.30 -13.74
C ARG A 104 14.83 6.13 -13.25
N ARG A 105 15.97 6.42 -12.64
CA ARG A 105 16.86 5.39 -12.09
C ARG A 105 16.23 4.59 -10.96
N PHE A 106 15.43 5.24 -10.14
CA PHE A 106 14.69 4.56 -9.07
C PHE A 106 13.65 3.59 -9.66
N GLU A 107 12.87 4.04 -10.62
CA GLU A 107 11.89 3.19 -11.33
C GLU A 107 12.57 1.98 -11.99
N GLU A 108 13.65 2.22 -12.72
CA GLU A 108 14.43 1.13 -13.33
C GLU A 108 14.92 0.12 -12.28
N ARG A 109 15.40 0.61 -11.14
CA ARG A 109 15.86 -0.26 -10.06
C ARG A 109 14.72 -1.05 -9.42
N ILE A 110 13.56 -0.44 -9.27
CA ILE A 110 12.36 -1.13 -8.77
C ILE A 110 11.90 -2.21 -9.77
N GLU A 111 11.91 -1.93 -11.07
CA GLU A 111 11.56 -2.92 -12.09
C GLU A 111 12.54 -4.13 -12.09
N GLU A 112 13.82 -3.89 -11.94
CA GLU A 112 14.80 -4.97 -11.77
C GLU A 112 14.46 -5.86 -10.56
N LEU A 113 14.09 -5.24 -9.43
CA LEU A 113 13.74 -5.95 -8.21
C LEU A 113 12.40 -6.68 -8.36
N ARG A 114 11.41 -6.07 -9.01
CA ARG A 114 10.12 -6.72 -9.34
C ARG A 114 10.36 -7.99 -10.19
N ALA A 115 11.24 -7.90 -11.17
CA ALA A 115 11.57 -9.03 -12.05
C ALA A 115 12.19 -10.21 -11.31
N THR A 116 12.72 -10.04 -10.09
CA THR A 116 13.21 -11.17 -9.28
C THR A 116 12.09 -12.11 -8.80
N GLY A 117 10.83 -11.62 -8.76
CA GLY A 117 9.70 -12.36 -8.20
C GLY A 117 9.72 -12.48 -6.67
N GLU A 118 10.60 -11.74 -5.98
CA GLU A 118 10.65 -11.73 -4.51
C GLU A 118 9.50 -10.92 -3.89
N PHE A 119 9.01 -9.92 -4.62
CA PHE A 119 8.02 -8.96 -4.14
C PHE A 119 6.66 -9.26 -4.76
N THR A 120 5.81 -10.01 -4.04
CA THR A 120 4.51 -10.48 -4.54
C THR A 120 3.38 -10.18 -3.57
N ILE A 121 2.16 -10.02 -4.10
CA ILE A 121 0.92 -9.97 -3.34
C ILE A 121 0.02 -11.15 -3.77
N PRO A 122 -0.33 -12.10 -2.86
CA PRO A 122 0.11 -12.21 -1.47
C PRO A 122 1.61 -12.51 -1.36
N MET A 123 2.21 -12.12 -0.25
CA MET A 123 3.63 -12.36 -0.01
C MET A 123 3.92 -13.86 0.11
N GLU A 124 4.63 -14.42 -0.86
CA GLU A 124 4.95 -15.86 -0.92
C GLU A 124 6.28 -16.24 -0.25
N ARG A 125 7.11 -15.27 0.03
CA ARG A 125 8.44 -15.44 0.58
C ARG A 125 8.46 -16.20 1.91
N GLY A 126 7.37 -16.12 2.71
CA GLY A 126 7.32 -16.65 4.07
C GLY A 126 8.30 -15.90 4.99
N PHE A 127 8.88 -16.63 5.95
CA PHE A 127 9.85 -16.06 6.92
C PHE A 127 11.30 -16.15 6.46
N LYS A 128 11.58 -16.21 5.16
CA LYS A 128 12.96 -16.21 4.68
C LYS A 128 13.60 -14.85 4.90
N PRO A 129 14.68 -14.74 5.69
CA PRO A 129 15.38 -13.48 5.89
C PRO A 129 15.90 -12.94 4.55
N SER A 130 15.73 -11.63 4.32
CA SER A 130 16.40 -10.94 3.22
C SER A 130 17.49 -10.03 3.78
N PRO A 131 18.62 -9.86 3.10
CA PRO A 131 19.60 -8.83 3.46
C PRO A 131 18.97 -7.43 3.53
N LEU A 132 17.95 -7.16 2.72
CA LEU A 132 17.19 -5.91 2.69
C LEU A 132 16.40 -5.64 3.98
N ASP A 133 16.08 -6.66 4.78
CA ASP A 133 15.43 -6.48 6.08
C ASP A 133 16.36 -5.88 7.15
N ARG A 134 17.68 -5.93 6.92
CA ARG A 134 18.71 -5.49 7.89
C ARG A 134 19.13 -4.05 7.70
N VAL A 135 18.67 -3.40 6.64
CA VAL A 135 18.96 -2.00 6.33
C VAL A 135 17.66 -1.22 6.24
N SER A 136 17.67 0.05 6.60
CA SER A 136 16.50 0.90 6.42
C SER A 136 16.30 1.26 4.95
N MET A 137 15.06 1.58 4.56
CA MET A 137 14.77 2.09 3.22
C MET A 137 15.62 3.33 2.89
N ARG A 138 15.77 4.23 3.86
CA ARG A 138 16.63 5.42 3.72
C ARG A 138 18.10 5.06 3.44
N ASP A 139 18.67 4.11 4.18
CA ASP A 139 20.06 3.73 4.01
C ASP A 139 20.28 2.98 2.71
N TRP A 140 19.32 2.15 2.30
CA TRP A 140 19.34 1.52 0.99
C TRP A 140 19.32 2.57 -0.14
N MET A 141 18.40 3.54 -0.10
CA MET A 141 18.32 4.62 -1.08
C MET A 141 19.64 5.41 -1.17
N ARG A 142 20.21 5.74 -0.01
CA ARG A 142 21.53 6.40 0.05
C ARG A 142 22.62 5.54 -0.58
N GLY A 143 22.63 4.24 -0.30
CA GLY A 143 23.59 3.28 -0.88
C GLY A 143 23.46 3.14 -2.39
N GLN A 144 22.28 3.40 -2.97
CA GLN A 144 22.03 3.43 -4.40
C GLN A 144 22.33 4.81 -5.05
N GLY A 145 22.72 5.81 -4.24
CA GLY A 145 22.99 7.17 -4.70
C GLY A 145 21.74 8.01 -4.98
N PHE A 146 20.63 7.70 -4.31
CA PHE A 146 19.40 8.48 -4.38
C PHE A 146 19.41 9.58 -3.31
N ASP A 147 19.83 10.78 -3.66
CA ASP A 147 19.96 11.94 -2.78
C ASP A 147 18.95 13.07 -3.05
N SER A 148 18.09 12.93 -4.08
CA SER A 148 16.99 13.86 -4.34
C SER A 148 16.09 14.00 -3.12
N ALA A 149 15.90 15.23 -2.64
CA ALA A 149 15.03 15.51 -1.51
C ALA A 149 13.57 15.12 -1.80
N TYR A 150 13.11 15.31 -3.03
CA TYR A 150 11.76 14.97 -3.47
C TYR A 150 11.53 13.45 -3.53
N LEU A 151 12.48 12.71 -4.12
CA LEU A 151 12.41 11.26 -4.15
C LEU A 151 12.45 10.65 -2.75
N ASN A 152 13.32 11.16 -1.88
CA ASN A 152 13.41 10.72 -0.49
C ASN A 152 12.13 11.04 0.30
N TRP A 153 11.51 12.21 0.05
CA TRP A 153 10.22 12.54 0.64
C TRP A 153 9.14 11.56 0.17
N TYR A 154 9.08 11.26 -1.12
CA TYR A 154 8.09 10.33 -1.67
C TYR A 154 8.23 8.93 -1.08
N ALA A 155 9.45 8.40 -1.02
CA ALA A 155 9.70 7.10 -0.40
C ALA A 155 9.37 7.08 1.11
N ASP A 156 9.64 8.19 1.84
CA ASP A 156 9.27 8.32 3.25
C ASP A 156 7.74 8.39 3.43
N TYR A 157 7.04 9.09 2.53
CA TYR A 157 5.58 9.14 2.48
C TYR A 157 5.00 7.74 2.31
N CYS A 158 5.43 6.98 1.31
CA CYS A 158 4.95 5.62 1.03
C CYS A 158 5.20 4.67 2.21
N CYS A 159 6.35 4.77 2.87
CA CYS A 159 6.63 3.98 4.08
C CYS A 159 5.69 4.34 5.24
N ARG A 160 5.36 5.61 5.41
CA ARG A 160 4.44 6.06 6.47
C ARG A 160 3.01 5.64 6.19
N ASP A 161 2.59 5.71 4.94
CA ASP A 161 1.26 5.34 4.50
C ASP A 161 1.00 3.85 4.76
N ASP A 162 1.83 2.96 4.25
CA ASP A 162 1.63 1.52 4.36
C ASP A 162 2.02 0.93 5.72
N TYR A 163 3.09 1.42 6.33
CA TYR A 163 3.69 0.77 7.51
C TYR A 163 3.62 1.61 8.78
N GLY A 164 3.13 2.83 8.72
CA GLY A 164 3.14 3.76 9.86
C GLY A 164 4.54 4.13 10.35
N ALA A 165 5.58 3.91 9.53
CA ALA A 165 6.97 4.07 9.89
C ALA A 165 7.71 4.92 8.85
N SER A 166 8.65 5.78 9.29
CA SER A 166 9.46 6.54 8.36
C SER A 166 10.39 5.63 7.55
N ALA A 167 10.87 6.09 6.40
CA ALA A 167 11.87 5.37 5.61
C ALA A 167 13.16 5.04 6.40
N ALA A 168 13.44 5.75 7.50
CA ALA A 168 14.57 5.45 8.39
C ALA A 168 14.28 4.28 9.34
N ALA A 169 13.01 3.95 9.59
CA ALA A 169 12.58 2.90 10.50
C ALA A 169 12.03 1.67 9.75
N ALA A 170 11.41 1.86 8.58
CA ALA A 170 10.98 0.77 7.72
C ALA A 170 12.20 0.06 7.10
N SER A 171 12.16 -1.27 7.00
CA SER A 171 13.20 -2.02 6.29
C SER A 171 13.19 -1.71 4.79
N ALA A 172 14.34 -1.83 4.15
CA ALA A 172 14.43 -1.66 2.70
C ALA A 172 13.56 -2.69 1.98
N TRP A 173 13.43 -3.91 2.51
CA TRP A 173 12.55 -4.91 1.92
C TRP A 173 11.10 -4.44 1.90
N ALA A 174 10.59 -3.92 3.02
CA ALA A 174 9.22 -3.41 3.10
C ALA A 174 9.01 -2.19 2.19
N GLY A 175 9.92 -1.21 2.25
CA GLY A 175 9.84 -0.04 1.39
C GLY A 175 9.89 -0.37 -0.11
N ILE A 176 10.73 -1.32 -0.51
CA ILE A 176 10.78 -1.79 -1.91
C ILE A 176 9.52 -2.57 -2.28
N HIS A 177 8.98 -3.39 -1.36
CA HIS A 177 7.74 -4.15 -1.61
C HIS A 177 6.58 -3.24 -2.00
N TYR A 178 6.46 -2.06 -1.39
CA TYR A 178 5.44 -1.07 -1.78
C TYR A 178 5.47 -0.73 -3.28
N PHE A 179 6.68 -0.58 -3.84
CA PHE A 179 6.85 -0.18 -5.24
C PHE A 179 6.92 -1.36 -6.22
N ALA A 180 7.36 -2.53 -5.75
CA ALA A 180 7.69 -3.68 -6.60
C ALA A 180 6.63 -4.78 -6.64
N SER A 181 5.59 -4.69 -5.82
CA SER A 181 4.51 -5.69 -5.76
C SER A 181 3.36 -5.41 -6.74
#